data_ba3380b4fb98f9d1343b12a9f63c1152
#
_entry.id   ba3380b4fb98f9d1343b12a9f63c1152
#
_cell.length_a   1.000
_cell.length_b   1.000
_cell.length_c   1.000
_cell.angle_alpha   90.00
_cell.angle_beta   90.00
_cell.angle_gamma   90.00
#
_symmetry.space_group_name_H-M   'P 1'
#
loop_
_entity.id
_entity.type
_entity.pdbx_description
1 polymer ?
#
loop_
_entity_poly.entity_id
_entity_poly.type
_entity_poly.pdbx_seq_one_letter_code
_entity_poly.pdbx_strand_id
1 'polypeptide(L)'
;KALVSATPIGFNDPRFEENHFEIIEIVADYDYRQDITVTRTYNIAKAVGEYLESHNGTICFFVNSVVEIYSIMKHFNLLEDSTVYCAPKSRSKLKTEYDFTNTYTEWSADTMRKYNFFTGRFFTAFDLDLDYTPDLVMITDPYHAEYSMLDVNTDCIQICGRFRNGISSATHIYRVNPEIIIKSKEQVEWEISAHEFAYTTINTLYNSADTKEARFAFGEVLMTLPFRKYQYPDFSKNWF
;
A
#
# COMPACT_ATOMS: atom_id res chain seq x y z
N LYS A 1 -4.06 27.22 -1.32
CA LYS A 1 -4.29 25.77 -1.45
C LYS A 1 -4.14 25.16 -0.05
N ALA A 2 -4.96 24.21 0.31
CA ALA A 2 -4.82 23.42 1.54
C ALA A 2 -4.52 21.97 1.18
N LEU A 3 -3.67 21.33 1.98
CA LEU A 3 -3.42 19.90 1.97
C LEU A 3 -4.00 19.36 3.30
N VAL A 4 -4.85 18.34 3.22
CA VAL A 4 -5.51 17.77 4.40
C VAL A 4 -5.22 16.28 4.43
N SER A 5 -4.73 15.78 5.55
CA SER A 5 -4.48 14.36 5.76
C SER A 5 -4.67 13.97 7.23
N ALA A 6 -5.23 12.79 7.47
CA ALA A 6 -5.29 12.19 8.80
C ALA A 6 -3.93 11.58 9.21
N THR A 7 -3.08 11.28 8.22
CA THR A 7 -1.74 10.71 8.42
C THR A 7 -0.74 11.55 7.62
N PRO A 8 -0.40 12.77 8.12
CA PRO A 8 0.49 13.66 7.39
C PRO A 8 1.89 13.04 7.31
N ILE A 9 2.45 13.02 6.11
CA ILE A 9 3.88 12.77 5.91
C ILE A 9 4.64 13.98 6.44
N GLY A 10 5.81 13.78 7.06
CA GLY A 10 6.64 14.90 7.54
C GLY A 10 6.90 15.92 6.44
N PHE A 11 6.79 17.19 6.76
CA PHE A 11 6.98 18.31 5.81
C PHE A 11 8.47 18.55 5.54
N ASN A 12 9.15 17.53 4.98
CA ASN A 12 10.59 17.58 4.71
C ASN A 12 10.93 18.22 3.36
N ASP A 13 9.94 18.48 2.51
CA ASP A 13 10.15 19.17 1.24
C ASP A 13 10.33 20.67 1.50
N PRO A 14 11.49 21.25 1.15
CA PRO A 14 11.77 22.66 1.39
C PRO A 14 10.75 23.60 0.74
N ARG A 15 10.01 23.16 -0.26
CA ARG A 15 8.95 23.96 -0.89
C ARG A 15 7.80 24.31 0.06
N PHE A 16 7.57 23.54 1.13
CA PHE A 16 6.58 23.91 2.14
C PHE A 16 7.01 25.15 2.91
N GLU A 17 8.28 25.23 3.32
CA GLU A 17 8.84 26.39 4.00
C GLU A 17 8.94 27.60 3.06
N GLU A 18 9.47 27.42 1.84
CA GLU A 18 9.59 28.46 0.81
C GLU A 18 8.24 29.09 0.46
N ASN A 19 7.17 28.31 0.46
CA ASN A 19 5.81 28.78 0.15
C ASN A 19 5.00 29.15 1.42
N HIS A 20 5.63 29.22 2.57
CA HIS A 20 5.00 29.61 3.84
C HIS A 20 3.74 28.81 4.18
N PHE A 21 3.78 27.48 4.02
CA PHE A 21 2.67 26.61 4.44
C PHE A 21 2.56 26.64 5.97
N GLU A 22 1.37 26.97 6.45
CA GLU A 22 1.03 26.89 7.87
C GLU A 22 0.51 25.47 8.18
N ILE A 23 0.97 24.90 9.29
CA ILE A 23 0.54 23.60 9.78
C ILE A 23 -0.57 23.82 10.80
N ILE A 24 -1.77 23.31 10.52
CA ILE A 24 -2.89 23.33 11.45
C ILE A 24 -3.18 21.87 11.85
N GLU A 25 -2.98 21.54 13.11
CA GLU A 25 -3.33 20.25 13.67
C GLU A 25 -4.74 20.30 14.27
N ILE A 26 -5.62 19.42 13.82
CA ILE A 26 -6.98 19.25 14.35
C ILE A 26 -6.96 17.96 15.17
N VAL A 27 -7.07 18.09 16.50
CA VAL A 27 -7.11 16.98 17.44
C VAL A 27 -8.56 16.68 17.80
N ALA A 28 -8.97 15.41 17.65
CA ALA A 28 -10.31 14.98 18.07
C ALA A 28 -10.40 14.98 19.61
N ASP A 29 -11.56 15.38 20.15
CA ASP A 29 -11.84 15.42 21.59
C ASP A 29 -12.46 14.11 22.11
N TYR A 30 -12.53 13.08 21.25
CA TYR A 30 -13.03 11.74 21.58
C TYR A 30 -11.98 10.66 21.24
N ASP A 31 -12.11 9.50 21.88
CA ASP A 31 -11.23 8.36 21.59
C ASP A 31 -11.66 7.68 20.29
N TYR A 32 -10.82 7.78 19.26
CA TYR A 32 -11.00 7.18 17.93
C TYR A 32 -10.03 6.00 17.67
N ARG A 33 -9.29 5.58 18.70
CA ARG A 33 -8.35 4.46 18.57
C ARG A 33 -9.10 3.16 18.36
N GLN A 34 -8.55 2.32 17.49
CA GLN A 34 -9.04 0.98 17.24
C GLN A 34 -7.91 -0.02 17.38
N ASP A 35 -8.21 -1.14 17.99
CA ASP A 35 -7.25 -2.26 18.09
C ASP A 35 -7.19 -3.00 16.76
N ILE A 36 -5.97 -3.28 16.30
CA ILE A 36 -5.70 -4.09 15.11
C ILE A 36 -4.99 -5.36 15.54
N THR A 37 -5.61 -6.50 15.26
CA THR A 37 -4.97 -7.81 15.42
C THR A 37 -3.94 -8.01 14.31
N VAL A 38 -2.69 -8.28 14.68
CA VAL A 38 -1.61 -8.47 13.71
C VAL A 38 -1.25 -9.95 13.62
N THR A 39 -1.48 -10.56 12.46
CA THR A 39 -1.19 -11.97 12.19
C THR A 39 0.05 -12.09 11.30
N ARG A 40 1.14 -12.51 11.90
CA ARG A 40 2.37 -12.85 11.19
C ARG A 40 2.30 -14.26 10.65
N THR A 41 2.54 -14.46 9.34
CA THR A 41 2.46 -15.77 8.72
C THR A 41 3.55 -16.02 7.68
N TYR A 42 3.85 -17.28 7.41
CA TYR A 42 4.65 -17.73 6.26
C TYR A 42 3.77 -18.14 5.08
N ASN A 43 2.47 -18.26 5.31
CA ASN A 43 1.50 -18.71 4.32
C ASN A 43 0.18 -17.92 4.46
N ILE A 44 -0.03 -16.96 3.55
CA ILE A 44 -1.24 -16.12 3.52
C ILE A 44 -2.51 -16.97 3.41
N ALA A 45 -2.53 -17.97 2.51
CA ALA A 45 -3.72 -18.79 2.34
C ALA A 45 -4.13 -19.52 3.64
N LYS A 46 -3.15 -20.06 4.38
CA LYS A 46 -3.42 -20.68 5.68
C LYS A 46 -4.03 -19.69 6.66
N ALA A 47 -3.42 -18.51 6.82
CA ALA A 47 -3.91 -17.51 7.77
C ALA A 47 -5.30 -16.96 7.38
N VAL A 48 -5.56 -16.75 6.08
CA VAL A 48 -6.89 -16.36 5.59
C VAL A 48 -7.91 -17.48 5.84
N GLY A 49 -7.56 -18.76 5.64
CA GLY A 49 -8.44 -19.88 5.94
C GLY A 49 -8.85 -19.94 7.42
N GLU A 50 -7.88 -19.84 8.33
CA GLU A 50 -8.12 -19.80 9.78
C GLU A 50 -9.01 -18.60 10.17
N TYR A 51 -8.81 -17.45 9.51
CA TYR A 51 -9.65 -16.28 9.71
C TYR A 51 -11.09 -16.52 9.26
N LEU A 52 -11.28 -17.07 8.06
CA LEU A 52 -12.61 -17.36 7.50
C LEU A 52 -13.41 -18.38 8.32
N GLU A 53 -12.75 -19.36 8.95
CA GLU A 53 -13.39 -20.35 9.82
C GLU A 53 -13.97 -19.71 11.10
N SER A 54 -13.38 -18.62 11.57
CA SER A 54 -13.77 -17.96 12.83
C SER A 54 -14.73 -16.76 12.62
N HIS A 55 -14.93 -16.30 11.38
CA HIS A 55 -15.71 -15.11 11.05
C HIS A 55 -16.79 -15.42 10.02
N ASN A 56 -18.06 -15.19 10.38
CA ASN A 56 -19.22 -15.51 9.54
C ASN A 56 -19.95 -14.28 8.97
N GLY A 57 -19.57 -13.09 9.39
CA GLY A 57 -20.17 -11.83 8.96
C GLY A 57 -19.74 -11.38 7.56
N THR A 58 -20.08 -10.15 7.22
CA THR A 58 -19.56 -9.48 6.03
C THR A 58 -18.10 -9.10 6.26
N ILE A 59 -17.23 -9.47 5.34
CA ILE A 59 -15.80 -9.21 5.43
C ILE A 59 -15.36 -8.27 4.31
N CYS A 60 -14.61 -7.23 4.68
CA CYS A 60 -13.97 -6.29 3.77
C CYS A 60 -12.46 -6.53 3.76
N PHE A 61 -11.96 -7.04 2.63
CA PHE A 61 -10.54 -7.30 2.41
C PHE A 61 -9.89 -6.13 1.68
N PHE A 62 -8.78 -5.63 2.20
CA PHE A 62 -7.93 -4.63 1.56
C PHE A 62 -6.63 -5.29 1.09
N VAL A 63 -6.52 -5.47 -0.22
CA VAL A 63 -5.43 -6.23 -0.87
C VAL A 63 -5.02 -5.51 -2.15
N ASN A 64 -3.80 -5.00 -2.21
CA ASN A 64 -3.34 -4.23 -3.38
C ASN A 64 -2.81 -5.12 -4.52
N SER A 65 -3.45 -6.26 -4.77
CA SER A 65 -3.12 -7.16 -5.88
C SER A 65 -4.37 -7.92 -6.36
N VAL A 66 -4.83 -7.64 -7.58
CA VAL A 66 -5.99 -8.35 -8.14
C VAL A 66 -5.71 -9.82 -8.45
N VAL A 67 -4.46 -10.18 -8.67
CA VAL A 67 -4.04 -11.58 -8.86
C VAL A 67 -4.17 -12.34 -7.53
N GLU A 68 -3.71 -11.74 -6.45
CA GLU A 68 -3.83 -12.31 -5.11
C GLU A 68 -5.31 -12.39 -4.67
N ILE A 69 -6.10 -11.33 -4.90
CA ILE A 69 -7.55 -11.33 -4.66
C ILE A 69 -8.21 -12.51 -5.36
N TYR A 70 -7.97 -12.68 -6.68
CA TYR A 70 -8.54 -13.79 -7.42
C TYR A 70 -8.09 -15.15 -6.90
N SER A 71 -6.82 -15.28 -6.53
CA SER A 71 -6.27 -16.51 -5.96
C SER A 71 -6.94 -16.88 -4.63
N ILE A 72 -7.16 -15.90 -3.74
CA ILE A 72 -7.89 -16.09 -2.48
C ILE A 72 -9.33 -16.52 -2.75
N MET A 73 -10.06 -15.76 -3.59
CA MET A 73 -11.46 -16.09 -3.92
C MET A 73 -11.61 -17.49 -4.50
N LYS A 74 -10.72 -17.88 -5.41
CA LYS A 74 -10.72 -19.20 -6.04
C LYS A 74 -10.37 -20.32 -5.06
N HIS A 75 -9.34 -20.11 -4.24
CA HIS A 75 -8.86 -21.11 -3.28
C HIS A 75 -9.92 -21.48 -2.25
N PHE A 76 -10.68 -20.50 -1.78
CA PHE A 76 -11.71 -20.68 -0.76
C PHE A 76 -13.13 -20.80 -1.32
N ASN A 77 -13.31 -20.92 -2.65
CA ASN A 77 -14.62 -21.01 -3.32
C ASN A 77 -15.55 -19.81 -2.99
N LEU A 78 -15.00 -18.60 -2.92
CA LEU A 78 -15.75 -17.38 -2.56
C LEU A 78 -16.27 -16.60 -3.78
N LEU A 79 -15.98 -17.04 -5.02
CA LEU A 79 -16.22 -16.24 -6.23
C LEU A 79 -17.67 -15.75 -6.35
N GLU A 80 -18.66 -16.59 -6.04
CA GLU A 80 -20.07 -16.23 -6.18
C GLU A 80 -20.54 -15.22 -5.13
N ASP A 81 -19.92 -15.25 -3.94
CA ASP A 81 -20.25 -14.38 -2.81
C ASP A 81 -19.31 -13.17 -2.68
N SER A 82 -18.52 -12.89 -3.71
CA SER A 82 -17.50 -11.84 -3.70
C SER A 82 -17.81 -10.68 -4.63
N THR A 83 -17.40 -9.49 -4.21
CA THR A 83 -17.31 -8.27 -5.03
C THR A 83 -15.90 -7.72 -4.98
N VAL A 84 -15.38 -7.24 -6.12
CA VAL A 84 -14.05 -6.60 -6.19
C VAL A 84 -14.16 -5.15 -6.64
N TYR A 85 -13.66 -4.24 -5.82
CA TYR A 85 -13.57 -2.81 -6.09
C TYR A 85 -12.13 -2.46 -6.50
N CYS A 86 -11.96 -2.05 -7.75
CA CYS A 86 -10.63 -1.85 -8.33
C CYS A 86 -10.60 -0.80 -9.45
N ALA A 87 -9.40 -0.42 -9.89
CA ALA A 87 -9.22 0.47 -11.03
C ALA A 87 -9.71 -0.14 -12.36
N PRO A 88 -10.07 0.66 -13.38
CA PRO A 88 -10.58 0.17 -14.67
C PRO A 88 -9.66 -0.87 -15.33
N LYS A 89 -8.34 -0.66 -15.27
CA LYS A 89 -7.35 -1.61 -15.83
C LYS A 89 -7.40 -2.97 -15.10
N SER A 90 -7.51 -2.95 -13.79
CA SER A 90 -7.63 -4.17 -12.96
C SER A 90 -8.94 -4.89 -13.19
N ARG A 91 -10.05 -4.14 -13.38
CA ARG A 91 -11.36 -4.68 -13.77
C ARG A 91 -11.28 -5.40 -15.11
N SER A 92 -10.66 -4.79 -16.11
CA SER A 92 -10.45 -5.42 -17.42
C SER A 92 -9.66 -6.71 -17.29
N LYS A 93 -8.59 -6.71 -16.50
CA LYS A 93 -7.77 -7.91 -16.24
C LYS A 93 -8.60 -9.03 -15.61
N LEU A 94 -9.37 -8.75 -14.55
CA LEU A 94 -10.23 -9.75 -13.89
C LEU A 94 -11.25 -10.36 -14.87
N LYS A 95 -11.83 -9.54 -15.75
CA LYS A 95 -12.78 -9.99 -16.74
C LYS A 95 -12.13 -10.83 -17.86
N THR A 96 -11.00 -10.38 -18.41
CA THR A 96 -10.41 -11.04 -19.60
C THR A 96 -9.54 -12.24 -19.27
N GLU A 97 -8.82 -12.23 -18.15
CA GLU A 97 -7.89 -13.30 -17.79
C GLU A 97 -8.52 -14.35 -16.86
N TYR A 98 -9.54 -13.95 -16.07
CA TYR A 98 -10.11 -14.81 -15.02
C TYR A 98 -11.62 -15.04 -15.14
N ASP A 99 -12.26 -14.44 -16.17
CA ASP A 99 -13.73 -14.50 -16.38
C ASP A 99 -14.56 -14.07 -15.15
N PHE A 100 -14.00 -13.17 -14.33
CA PHE A 100 -14.65 -12.64 -13.14
C PHE A 100 -15.24 -11.25 -13.43
N THR A 101 -16.57 -11.14 -13.35
CA THR A 101 -17.31 -9.95 -13.79
C THR A 101 -17.89 -9.10 -12.69
N ASN A 102 -18.00 -9.62 -11.45
CA ASN A 102 -18.55 -8.87 -10.31
C ASN A 102 -17.52 -7.87 -9.76
N THR A 103 -17.20 -6.87 -10.57
CA THR A 103 -16.14 -5.90 -10.34
C THR A 103 -16.64 -4.49 -10.61
N TYR A 104 -16.29 -3.55 -9.73
CA TYR A 104 -16.73 -2.16 -9.80
C TYR A 104 -15.56 -1.19 -9.67
N THR A 105 -15.67 -0.06 -10.36
CA THR A 105 -14.71 1.04 -10.29
C THR A 105 -15.12 2.12 -9.29
N GLU A 106 -16.35 2.05 -8.83
CA GLU A 106 -16.94 2.90 -7.79
C GLU A 106 -17.65 2.01 -6.78
N TRP A 107 -17.69 2.43 -5.55
CA TRP A 107 -18.37 1.72 -4.48
C TRP A 107 -19.84 2.11 -4.39
N SER A 108 -20.68 1.13 -4.12
CA SER A 108 -22.07 1.33 -3.72
C SER A 108 -22.47 0.23 -2.72
N ALA A 109 -23.28 0.56 -1.71
CA ALA A 109 -23.78 -0.40 -0.74
C ALA A 109 -24.54 -1.55 -1.40
N ASP A 110 -25.30 -1.28 -2.45
CA ASP A 110 -26.09 -2.27 -3.20
C ASP A 110 -25.23 -3.33 -3.92
N THR A 111 -23.94 -3.06 -4.11
CA THR A 111 -23.01 -3.98 -4.77
C THR A 111 -22.21 -4.82 -3.79
N MET A 112 -22.36 -4.57 -2.50
CA MET A 112 -21.70 -5.34 -1.44
C MET A 112 -22.24 -6.77 -1.38
N ARG A 113 -21.34 -7.70 -1.09
CA ARG A 113 -21.64 -9.10 -0.84
C ARG A 113 -21.04 -9.56 0.48
N LYS A 114 -21.06 -10.84 0.75
CA LYS A 114 -20.44 -11.39 1.96
C LYS A 114 -18.94 -11.09 2.03
N TYR A 115 -18.23 -11.18 0.88
CA TYR A 115 -16.80 -10.89 0.78
C TYR A 115 -16.55 -9.75 -0.21
N ASN A 116 -15.92 -8.68 0.27
CA ASN A 116 -15.70 -7.47 -0.49
C ASN A 116 -14.22 -7.14 -0.54
N PHE A 117 -13.64 -7.09 -1.72
CA PHE A 117 -12.22 -6.87 -1.92
C PHE A 117 -11.96 -5.47 -2.47
N PHE A 118 -11.08 -4.73 -1.81
CA PHE A 118 -10.71 -3.36 -2.17
C PHE A 118 -9.22 -3.29 -2.51
N THR A 119 -8.89 -2.71 -3.67
CA THR A 119 -7.49 -2.46 -4.06
C THR A 119 -7.04 -1.07 -3.63
N GLY A 120 -5.75 -0.76 -3.78
CA GLY A 120 -5.13 0.50 -3.34
C GLY A 120 -5.86 1.78 -3.73
N ARG A 121 -6.64 1.77 -4.81
CA ARG A 121 -7.51 2.90 -5.17
C ARG A 121 -8.52 3.28 -4.06
N PHE A 122 -8.89 2.30 -3.23
CA PHE A 122 -9.90 2.44 -2.18
C PHE A 122 -9.30 2.51 -0.77
N PHE A 123 -8.00 2.75 -0.64
CA PHE A 123 -7.39 2.95 0.67
C PHE A 123 -7.62 4.37 1.20
N THR A 124 -7.78 5.31 0.28
CA THR A 124 -7.98 6.72 0.59
C THR A 124 -9.11 7.33 -0.26
N ALA A 125 -9.60 8.48 0.14
CA ALA A 125 -10.51 9.34 -0.64
C ALA A 125 -11.88 8.75 -0.98
N PHE A 126 -12.42 7.84 -0.18
CA PHE A 126 -13.81 7.39 -0.24
C PHE A 126 -14.31 7.01 1.15
N ASP A 127 -15.60 6.89 1.33
CA ASP A 127 -16.22 6.51 2.59
C ASP A 127 -17.13 5.29 2.41
N LEU A 128 -17.07 4.40 3.39
CA LEU A 128 -17.98 3.26 3.52
C LEU A 128 -19.02 3.60 4.59
N ASP A 129 -20.18 4.05 4.13
CA ASP A 129 -21.32 4.32 4.99
C ASP A 129 -22.26 3.12 4.95
N LEU A 130 -22.08 2.21 5.89
CA LEU A 130 -22.82 0.97 6.02
C LEU A 130 -23.74 1.05 7.26
N ASP A 131 -24.90 0.46 7.21
CA ASP A 131 -25.84 0.34 8.34
C ASP A 131 -25.47 -0.80 9.30
N TYR A 132 -24.34 -1.48 9.06
CA TYR A 132 -23.76 -2.55 9.88
C TYR A 132 -22.25 -2.37 9.97
N THR A 133 -21.63 -3.06 10.93
CA THR A 133 -20.17 -3.07 11.14
C THR A 133 -19.57 -4.35 10.55
N PRO A 134 -18.80 -4.27 9.42
CA PRO A 134 -18.14 -5.44 8.86
C PRO A 134 -16.86 -5.78 9.61
N ASP A 135 -16.35 -6.98 9.36
CA ASP A 135 -15.00 -7.35 9.71
C ASP A 135 -14.01 -6.81 8.64
N LEU A 136 -12.88 -6.30 9.10
CA LEU A 136 -11.85 -5.72 8.24
C LEU A 136 -10.61 -6.62 8.22
N VAL A 137 -10.15 -7.00 7.03
CA VAL A 137 -8.90 -7.74 6.82
C VAL A 137 -7.99 -7.00 5.86
N MET A 138 -6.81 -6.67 6.31
CA MET A 138 -5.75 -6.07 5.48
C MET A 138 -4.69 -7.14 5.20
N ILE A 139 -4.25 -7.29 3.95
CA ILE A 139 -3.27 -8.30 3.55
C ILE A 139 -2.05 -7.65 2.92
N THR A 140 -0.87 -8.03 3.42
CA THR A 140 0.44 -7.65 2.89
C THR A 140 1.23 -8.90 2.53
N ASP A 141 1.50 -9.11 1.24
CA ASP A 141 2.42 -10.16 0.74
C ASP A 141 3.49 -9.56 -0.19
N PRO A 142 4.57 -8.98 0.37
CA PRO A 142 5.61 -8.35 -0.42
C PRO A 142 6.39 -9.34 -1.30
N TYR A 143 6.29 -10.65 -1.03
CA TYR A 143 6.95 -11.69 -1.83
C TYR A 143 6.12 -12.11 -3.05
N HIS A 144 4.82 -11.87 -3.02
CA HIS A 144 3.96 -12.01 -4.18
C HIS A 144 3.99 -10.74 -5.03
N ALA A 145 3.88 -9.58 -4.37
CA ALA A 145 3.88 -8.27 -5.02
C ALA A 145 4.41 -7.21 -4.04
N GLU A 146 5.58 -6.63 -4.32
CA GLU A 146 6.20 -5.60 -3.47
C GLU A 146 5.23 -4.44 -3.17
N TYR A 147 4.42 -4.07 -4.17
CA TYR A 147 3.41 -3.01 -4.04
C TYR A 147 2.16 -3.41 -3.23
N SER A 148 2.06 -4.64 -2.72
CA SER A 148 1.00 -5.05 -1.80
C SER A 148 1.24 -4.61 -0.37
N MET A 149 2.43 -4.11 -0.07
CA MET A 149 2.82 -3.68 1.27
C MET A 149 1.95 -2.51 1.74
N LEU A 150 1.40 -2.64 2.95
CA LEU A 150 0.63 -1.62 3.64
C LEU A 150 1.45 -1.07 4.80
N ASP A 151 1.59 0.25 4.86
CA ASP A 151 2.18 0.92 6.00
C ASP A 151 1.18 1.00 7.16
N VAL A 152 1.59 0.53 8.34
CA VAL A 152 0.70 0.48 9.51
C VAL A 152 0.36 1.86 10.07
N ASN A 153 1.24 2.85 9.88
CA ASN A 153 1.06 4.20 10.40
C ASN A 153 0.30 5.12 9.44
N THR A 154 0.14 4.72 8.18
CA THR A 154 -0.56 5.50 7.17
C THR A 154 -1.71 4.71 6.56
N ASP A 155 -1.44 3.65 5.77
CA ASP A 155 -2.47 2.92 5.03
C ASP A 155 -3.48 2.24 5.95
N CYS A 156 -3.02 1.54 6.98
CA CYS A 156 -3.93 0.83 7.90
C CYS A 156 -4.86 1.80 8.64
N ILE A 157 -4.34 2.95 9.09
CA ILE A 157 -5.14 4.00 9.74
C ILE A 157 -6.16 4.59 8.75
N GLN A 158 -5.72 4.89 7.51
CA GLN A 158 -6.60 5.42 6.46
C GLN A 158 -7.71 4.43 6.12
N ILE A 159 -7.39 3.15 5.99
CA ILE A 159 -8.35 2.09 5.69
C ILE A 159 -9.39 1.95 6.80
N CYS A 160 -8.97 1.88 8.07
CA CYS A 160 -9.91 1.84 9.20
C CYS A 160 -10.83 3.05 9.22
N GLY A 161 -10.30 4.24 8.95
CA GLY A 161 -11.05 5.49 8.90
C GLY A 161 -12.08 5.60 7.76
N ARG A 162 -12.11 4.64 6.81
CA ARG A 162 -13.12 4.63 5.73
C ARG A 162 -14.51 4.24 6.22
N PHE A 163 -14.62 3.49 7.30
CA PHE A 163 -15.87 2.96 7.83
C PHE A 163 -16.52 3.97 8.79
N ARG A 164 -17.48 4.73 8.29
CA ARG A 164 -18.10 5.83 9.06
C ARG A 164 -18.86 5.39 10.31
N ASN A 165 -19.45 4.20 10.25
CA ASN A 165 -20.20 3.61 11.37
C ASN A 165 -19.38 2.55 12.13
N GLY A 166 -18.05 2.51 11.92
CA GLY A 166 -17.12 1.60 12.59
C GLY A 166 -17.00 0.23 11.92
N ILE A 167 -16.20 -0.60 12.54
CA ILE A 167 -15.92 -1.99 12.14
C ILE A 167 -16.08 -2.93 13.34
N SER A 168 -16.42 -4.19 13.12
CA SER A 168 -16.51 -5.22 14.18
C SER A 168 -15.14 -5.67 14.66
N SER A 169 -14.21 -5.86 13.72
CA SER A 169 -12.83 -6.24 13.98
C SER A 169 -11.91 -5.70 12.90
N ALA A 170 -10.62 -5.54 13.23
CA ALA A 170 -9.58 -5.23 12.27
C ALA A 170 -8.43 -6.22 12.42
N THR A 171 -8.05 -6.85 11.32
CA THR A 171 -6.92 -7.81 11.27
C THR A 171 -5.98 -7.46 10.12
N HIS A 172 -4.68 -7.37 10.42
CA HIS A 172 -3.63 -7.24 9.42
C HIS A 172 -2.83 -8.54 9.33
N ILE A 173 -3.02 -9.26 8.22
CA ILE A 173 -2.28 -10.48 7.91
C ILE A 173 -1.07 -10.10 7.04
N TYR A 174 0.15 -10.37 7.51
CA TYR A 174 1.32 -10.08 6.73
C TYR A 174 2.27 -11.28 6.63
N ARG A 175 2.78 -11.47 5.42
CA ARG A 175 3.73 -12.53 5.14
C ARG A 175 5.15 -12.11 5.50
N VAL A 176 5.86 -13.04 6.13
CA VAL A 176 7.28 -12.91 6.44
C VAL A 176 8.09 -14.03 5.78
N ASN A 177 9.36 -13.77 5.53
CA ASN A 177 10.31 -14.80 5.15
C ASN A 177 11.29 -15.02 6.30
N PRO A 178 11.36 -16.22 6.89
CA PRO A 178 12.26 -16.51 8.00
C PRO A 178 13.75 -16.43 7.60
N GLU A 179 14.05 -16.52 6.29
CA GLU A 179 15.42 -16.45 5.77
C GLU A 179 15.93 -15.01 5.65
N ILE A 180 15.04 -14.01 5.74
CA ILE A 180 15.44 -12.60 5.72
C ILE A 180 15.92 -12.19 7.11
N ILE A 181 17.17 -11.76 7.19
CA ILE A 181 17.75 -11.16 8.38
C ILE A 181 17.04 -9.82 8.63
N ILE A 182 16.40 -9.70 9.78
CA ILE A 182 15.80 -8.43 10.22
C ILE A 182 16.94 -7.48 10.56
N LYS A 183 17.04 -6.38 9.82
CA LYS A 183 18.02 -5.33 10.05
C LYS A 183 17.53 -4.39 11.16
N SER A 184 18.44 -3.89 11.97
CA SER A 184 18.11 -2.81 12.90
C SER A 184 17.84 -1.50 12.15
N LYS A 185 17.21 -0.53 12.81
CA LYS A 185 16.97 0.79 12.23
C LYS A 185 18.28 1.44 11.78
N GLU A 186 19.30 1.38 12.61
CA GLU A 186 20.63 1.93 12.34
C GLU A 186 21.29 1.27 11.12
N GLN A 187 21.13 -0.05 10.95
CA GLN A 187 21.63 -0.76 9.77
C GLN A 187 20.93 -0.30 8.49
N VAL A 188 19.60 -0.12 8.55
CA VAL A 188 18.81 0.38 7.41
C VAL A 188 19.21 1.83 7.06
N GLU A 189 19.32 2.70 8.04
CA GLU A 189 19.74 4.10 7.86
C GLU A 189 21.15 4.19 7.26
N TRP A 190 22.07 3.36 7.74
CA TRP A 190 23.41 3.27 7.17
C TRP A 190 23.40 2.82 5.71
N GLU A 191 22.63 1.80 5.36
CA GLU A 191 22.50 1.31 3.99
C GLU A 191 21.90 2.38 3.06
N ILE A 192 20.85 3.09 3.52
CA ILE A 192 20.25 4.19 2.76
C ILE A 192 21.30 5.26 2.48
N SER A 193 22.05 5.67 3.50
CA SER A 193 23.12 6.68 3.38
C SER A 193 24.23 6.23 2.44
N ALA A 194 24.61 4.94 2.48
CA ALA A 194 25.62 4.37 1.57
C ALA A 194 25.13 4.38 0.12
N HIS A 195 23.86 4.04 -0.12
CA HIS A 195 23.25 4.08 -1.46
C HIS A 195 23.12 5.51 -1.99
N GLU A 196 22.76 6.47 -1.13
CA GLU A 196 22.72 7.89 -1.49
C GLU A 196 24.10 8.42 -1.85
N PHE A 197 25.12 8.06 -1.06
CA PHE A 197 26.51 8.44 -1.33
C PHE A 197 27.00 7.90 -2.67
N ALA A 198 26.74 6.60 -2.94
CA ALA A 198 27.11 5.97 -4.21
C ALA A 198 26.40 6.68 -5.39
N TYR A 199 25.11 6.96 -5.27
CA TYR A 199 24.36 7.66 -6.30
C TYR A 199 24.92 9.07 -6.54
N THR A 200 25.12 9.84 -5.49
CA THR A 200 25.64 11.23 -5.59
C THR A 200 27.03 11.25 -6.24
N THR A 201 27.90 10.29 -5.90
CA THR A 201 29.23 10.18 -6.48
C THR A 201 29.16 9.91 -7.99
N ILE A 202 28.37 8.92 -8.41
CA ILE A 202 28.25 8.57 -9.84
C ILE A 202 27.53 9.68 -10.60
N ASN A 203 26.53 10.34 -10.00
CA ASN A 203 25.84 11.48 -10.62
C ASN A 203 26.78 12.68 -10.84
N THR A 204 27.69 12.93 -9.91
CA THR A 204 28.73 13.95 -10.08
C THR A 204 29.64 13.60 -11.26
N LEU A 205 30.08 12.36 -11.39
CA LEU A 205 30.88 11.90 -12.53
C LEU A 205 30.10 11.99 -13.85
N TYR A 206 28.83 11.63 -13.86
CA TYR A 206 27.94 11.77 -15.01
C TYR A 206 27.85 13.22 -15.48
N ASN A 207 27.66 14.16 -14.55
CA ASN A 207 27.51 15.58 -14.87
C ASN A 207 28.82 16.24 -15.29
N SER A 208 29.96 15.75 -14.79
CA SER A 208 31.30 16.26 -15.11
C SER A 208 31.98 15.54 -16.30
N ALA A 209 31.29 14.59 -16.92
CA ALA A 209 31.86 13.79 -18.02
C ALA A 209 32.07 14.68 -19.28
N ASP A 210 33.31 14.72 -19.75
CA ASP A 210 33.73 15.53 -20.92
C ASP A 210 33.44 14.80 -22.25
N THR A 211 33.26 13.48 -22.24
CA THR A 211 33.00 12.68 -23.45
C THR A 211 31.60 12.05 -23.40
N LYS A 212 31.04 11.79 -24.59
CA LYS A 212 29.75 11.11 -24.72
C LYS A 212 29.79 9.68 -24.19
N GLU A 213 30.91 9.01 -24.42
CA GLU A 213 31.16 7.63 -23.98
C GLU A 213 31.19 7.55 -22.45
N ALA A 214 31.92 8.46 -21.79
CA ALA A 214 31.97 8.51 -20.32
C ALA A 214 30.58 8.83 -19.74
N ARG A 215 29.87 9.80 -20.31
CA ARG A 215 28.52 10.16 -19.88
C ARG A 215 27.55 8.98 -20.04
N PHE A 216 27.61 8.27 -21.16
CA PHE A 216 26.81 7.08 -21.37
C PHE A 216 27.12 6.00 -20.32
N ALA A 217 28.41 5.68 -20.09
CA ALA A 217 28.84 4.67 -19.13
C ALA A 217 28.36 4.98 -17.70
N PHE A 218 28.53 6.24 -17.24
CA PHE A 218 28.04 6.64 -15.91
C PHE A 218 26.50 6.63 -15.84
N GLY A 219 25.80 6.97 -16.93
CA GLY A 219 24.36 6.85 -17.03
C GLY A 219 23.86 5.42 -16.83
N GLU A 220 24.49 4.45 -17.48
CA GLU A 220 24.17 3.03 -17.29
C GLU A 220 24.39 2.58 -15.83
N VAL A 221 25.46 3.03 -15.18
CA VAL A 221 25.69 2.73 -13.76
C VAL A 221 24.59 3.34 -12.88
N LEU A 222 24.22 4.62 -13.11
CA LEU A 222 23.13 5.28 -12.37
C LEU A 222 21.81 4.51 -12.48
N MET A 223 21.52 3.92 -13.65
CA MET A 223 20.32 3.14 -13.88
C MET A 223 20.25 1.84 -13.05
N THR A 224 21.39 1.32 -12.61
CA THR A 224 21.45 0.08 -11.81
C THR A 224 21.47 0.31 -10.30
N LEU A 225 21.73 1.55 -9.86
CA LEU A 225 21.81 1.84 -8.42
C LEU A 225 20.44 1.76 -7.74
N PRO A 226 20.32 1.11 -6.56
CA PRO A 226 19.05 0.97 -5.85
C PRO A 226 18.37 2.30 -5.52
N PHE A 227 19.15 3.34 -5.25
CA PHE A 227 18.65 4.67 -4.92
C PHE A 227 17.94 5.37 -6.08
N ARG A 228 18.15 4.91 -7.33
CA ARG A 228 17.55 5.50 -8.52
C ARG A 228 16.03 5.51 -8.51
N LYS A 229 15.39 4.52 -7.93
CA LYS A 229 13.91 4.46 -7.86
C LYS A 229 13.30 5.65 -7.11
N TYR A 230 14.10 6.37 -6.33
CA TYR A 230 13.71 7.59 -5.61
C TYR A 230 14.14 8.87 -6.33
N GLN A 231 14.54 8.78 -7.60
CA GLN A 231 14.98 9.90 -8.42
C GLN A 231 14.03 10.11 -9.60
N TYR A 232 13.96 11.34 -10.08
CA TYR A 232 13.28 11.63 -11.33
C TYR A 232 14.06 11.09 -12.55
N PRO A 233 13.43 10.97 -13.75
CA PRO A 233 14.11 10.51 -14.95
C PRO A 233 15.31 11.34 -15.39
N ASP A 234 15.37 12.60 -15.00
CA ASP A 234 16.49 13.52 -15.22
C ASP A 234 17.59 13.43 -14.14
N PHE A 235 17.50 12.44 -13.26
CA PHE A 235 18.40 12.19 -12.12
C PHE A 235 18.33 13.26 -11.02
N SER A 236 17.36 14.15 -11.03
CA SER A 236 17.10 15.00 -9.88
C SER A 236 16.47 14.21 -8.72
N LYS A 237 16.68 14.68 -7.49
CA LYS A 237 16.17 13.99 -6.29
C LYS A 237 14.65 14.11 -6.19
N ASN A 238 13.98 12.99 -6.00
CA ASN A 238 12.57 12.94 -5.64
C ASN A 238 12.43 13.09 -4.11
N TRP A 239 11.64 14.05 -3.65
CA TRP A 239 11.46 14.37 -2.24
C TRP A 239 10.31 13.62 -1.56
N PHE A 240 9.90 12.48 -2.10
CA PHE A 240 8.87 11.64 -1.49
C PHE A 240 9.46 10.51 -0.65
#